data_0a078e3bd1fac4aa5877e533649cec6a
#
_entry.id   0a078e3bd1fac4aa5877e533649cec6a
#
_cell.length_a   1.000
_cell.length_b   1.000
_cell.length_c   1.000
_cell.angle_alpha   90.00
_cell.angle_beta   90.00
_cell.angle_gamma   90.00
#
_symmetry.space_group_name_H-M   'P 1'
#
loop_
_entity.id
_entity.type
_entity.pdbx_description
1 polymer ?
#
loop_
_entity_poly.entity_id
_entity_poly.type
_entity_poly.pdbx_seq_one_letter_code
_entity_poly.pdbx_strand_id
1 'polypeptide(L)'
;MKANSLLLLFIFVPLVAGAQTRAPTDFQITKITKNLISTPQFVYTDGEQHQTNQRDRWLEVEVEFAATPTLTDELTFKYYILFNGNLLTGEVTHVNIPAGRERRSVMYVLPRALGRFGNNRPITANSCQNIAVQIVQQGTVKDELNLVRAQPQWYANMSQVSGFILNKNETPFAPLYWDRYEQIKGR
;
A
#
# COMPACT_ATOMS: atom_id res chain seq x y z
N MET A 1 40.94 -42.86 -48.99
CA MET A 1 39.92 -42.63 -47.96
C MET A 1 40.07 -41.19 -47.46
N LYS A 2 39.17 -40.28 -47.83
CA LYS A 2 39.17 -38.83 -47.39
C LYS A 2 38.16 -38.65 -46.26
N ALA A 3 38.65 -38.33 -45.09
CA ALA A 3 37.81 -38.02 -43.94
C ALA A 3 37.37 -36.54 -44.02
N ASN A 4 36.08 -36.27 -44.20
CA ASN A 4 35.50 -34.95 -44.12
C ASN A 4 35.22 -34.64 -42.64
N SER A 5 35.94 -33.66 -42.07
CA SER A 5 35.72 -33.13 -40.72
C SER A 5 34.68 -32.02 -40.82
N LEU A 6 33.49 -32.26 -40.30
CA LEU A 6 32.37 -31.29 -40.23
C LEU A 6 32.56 -30.45 -38.98
N LEU A 7 32.96 -29.18 -39.18
CA LEU A 7 33.13 -28.21 -38.11
C LEU A 7 31.75 -27.60 -37.75
N LEU A 8 31.17 -27.98 -36.59
CA LEU A 8 29.92 -27.41 -36.09
C LEU A 8 30.23 -26.08 -35.41
N LEU A 9 29.82 -24.97 -36.03
CA LEU A 9 29.94 -23.62 -35.46
C LEU A 9 28.75 -23.33 -34.55
N PHE A 10 28.97 -23.37 -33.23
CA PHE A 10 27.97 -22.96 -32.25
C PHE A 10 27.91 -21.42 -32.19
N ILE A 11 26.83 -20.85 -32.71
CA ILE A 11 26.54 -19.42 -32.58
C ILE A 11 25.93 -19.19 -31.20
N PHE A 12 26.70 -18.61 -30.28
CA PHE A 12 26.22 -18.14 -28.96
C PHE A 12 25.51 -16.83 -29.16
N VAL A 13 24.15 -16.82 -29.11
CA VAL A 13 23.35 -15.61 -29.09
C VAL A 13 23.25 -15.15 -27.62
N PRO A 14 23.83 -14.00 -27.21
CA PRO A 14 23.64 -13.50 -25.86
C PRO A 14 22.20 -13.06 -25.70
N LEU A 15 21.45 -13.70 -24.79
CA LEU A 15 20.14 -13.29 -24.36
C LEU A 15 20.31 -12.00 -23.51
N VAL A 16 20.19 -10.84 -24.13
CA VAL A 16 20.14 -9.55 -23.42
C VAL A 16 18.81 -9.50 -22.68
N ALA A 17 18.82 -9.84 -21.40
CA ALA A 17 17.71 -9.59 -20.51
C ALA A 17 17.56 -8.06 -20.36
N GLY A 18 16.72 -7.46 -21.19
CA GLY A 18 16.35 -6.06 -21.08
C GLY A 18 15.67 -5.82 -19.73
N ALA A 19 16.37 -5.20 -18.80
CA ALA A 19 15.72 -4.60 -17.64
C ALA A 19 14.73 -3.57 -18.20
N GLN A 20 13.42 -3.83 -18.08
CA GLN A 20 12.38 -2.86 -18.38
C GLN A 20 12.53 -1.69 -17.39
N THR A 21 13.26 -0.67 -17.77
CA THR A 21 13.25 0.62 -17.08
C THR A 21 11.86 1.21 -17.28
N ARG A 22 11.11 1.26 -16.18
CA ARG A 22 9.81 1.94 -16.13
C ARG A 22 10.02 3.39 -16.58
N ALA A 23 9.18 3.89 -17.49
CA ALA A 23 9.26 5.26 -17.95
C ALA A 23 9.18 6.23 -16.74
N PRO A 24 9.93 7.34 -16.73
CA PRO A 24 9.86 8.31 -15.66
C PRO A 24 8.44 8.87 -15.58
N THR A 25 7.78 8.65 -14.46
CA THR A 25 6.45 9.17 -14.13
C THR A 25 6.59 10.24 -13.06
N ASP A 26 5.69 11.23 -13.07
CA ASP A 26 5.68 12.30 -12.06
C ASP A 26 5.48 11.73 -10.65
N PHE A 27 4.80 10.59 -10.54
CA PHE A 27 4.53 9.91 -9.29
C PHE A 27 4.84 8.42 -9.42
N GLN A 28 5.48 7.87 -8.40
CA GLN A 28 5.85 6.46 -8.38
C GLN A 28 5.73 5.89 -6.97
N ILE A 29 4.96 4.82 -6.81
CA ILE A 29 4.95 4.03 -5.58
C ILE A 29 6.24 3.20 -5.54
N THR A 30 7.03 3.42 -4.50
CA THR A 30 8.33 2.73 -4.34
C THR A 30 8.23 1.52 -3.43
N LYS A 31 7.30 1.55 -2.45
CA LYS A 31 7.17 0.46 -1.48
C LYS A 31 5.78 0.42 -0.85
N ILE A 32 5.30 -0.79 -0.58
CA ILE A 32 4.14 -1.06 0.26
C ILE A 32 4.59 -1.90 1.44
N THR A 33 4.23 -1.47 2.66
CA THR A 33 4.52 -2.19 3.90
C THR A 33 3.22 -2.47 4.64
N LYS A 34 3.11 -3.64 5.26
CA LYS A 34 1.96 -4.02 6.09
C LYS A 34 2.42 -4.46 7.47
N ASN A 35 1.77 -3.94 8.52
CA ASN A 35 2.08 -4.26 9.91
C ASN A 35 0.80 -4.52 10.70
N LEU A 36 0.86 -5.46 11.66
CA LEU A 36 -0.18 -5.58 12.68
C LEU A 36 0.26 -4.81 13.92
N ILE A 37 -0.43 -3.73 14.21
CA ILE A 37 -0.13 -2.84 15.34
C ILE A 37 -1.27 -2.84 16.34
N SER A 38 -0.96 -2.52 17.59
CA SER A 38 -1.97 -2.38 18.66
C SER A 38 -2.49 -0.96 18.72
N THR A 39 -3.73 -0.79 19.19
CA THR A 39 -4.27 0.54 19.51
C THR A 39 -3.31 1.27 20.45
N PRO A 40 -2.92 2.52 20.16
CA PRO A 40 -2.06 3.30 21.03
C PRO A 40 -2.76 3.58 22.35
N GLN A 41 -1.98 3.59 23.43
CA GLN A 41 -2.44 3.98 24.75
C GLN A 41 -1.99 5.41 25.03
N PHE A 42 -2.94 6.27 25.39
CA PHE A 42 -2.67 7.65 25.80
C PHE A 42 -2.87 7.76 27.31
N VAL A 43 -1.91 8.36 27.98
CA VAL A 43 -1.99 8.71 29.41
C VAL A 43 -2.30 10.21 29.48
N TYR A 44 -3.45 10.56 30.07
CA TYR A 44 -3.82 11.96 30.33
C TYR A 44 -3.33 12.35 31.71
N THR A 45 -2.63 13.48 31.80
CA THR A 45 -2.03 13.96 33.07
C THR A 45 -3.05 14.67 33.96
N ASP A 46 -4.11 15.26 33.34
CA ASP A 46 -5.15 16.01 34.04
C ASP A 46 -6.53 15.47 33.67
N GLY A 47 -7.06 14.54 34.47
CA GLY A 47 -8.42 14.03 34.28
C GLY A 47 -8.59 12.55 34.61
N GLU A 48 -9.80 12.03 34.40
CA GLU A 48 -10.08 10.61 34.55
C GLU A 48 -9.20 9.78 33.60
N GLN A 49 -8.44 8.85 34.15
CA GLN A 49 -7.63 7.92 33.36
C GLN A 49 -8.56 6.96 32.60
N HIS A 50 -8.79 7.21 31.35
CA HIS A 50 -9.45 6.27 30.46
C HIS A 50 -8.43 5.26 29.97
N GLN A 51 -8.29 4.15 30.71
CA GLN A 51 -7.54 3.01 30.23
C GLN A 51 -8.46 2.17 29.34
N THR A 52 -8.24 2.20 28.04
CA THR A 52 -8.85 1.20 27.17
C THR A 52 -8.13 -0.14 27.41
N ASN A 53 -8.79 -1.06 28.10
CA ASN A 53 -8.28 -2.42 28.32
C ASN A 53 -8.25 -3.26 27.02
N GLN A 54 -8.76 -2.77 25.93
CA GLN A 54 -8.79 -3.45 24.65
C GLN A 54 -7.54 -3.12 23.85
N ARG A 55 -6.65 -4.09 23.76
CA ARG A 55 -5.51 -4.07 22.85
C ARG A 55 -5.96 -4.57 21.47
N ASP A 56 -6.90 -3.87 20.87
CA ASP A 56 -7.35 -4.17 19.52
C ASP A 56 -6.19 -4.06 18.54
N ARG A 57 -6.12 -5.02 17.62
CA ARG A 57 -5.12 -5.00 16.54
C ARG A 57 -5.68 -4.36 15.30
N TRP A 58 -4.86 -3.53 14.67
CA TRP A 58 -5.11 -2.89 13.40
C TRP A 58 -4.13 -3.44 12.37
N LEU A 59 -4.56 -3.56 11.12
CA LEU A 59 -3.64 -3.76 10.01
C LEU A 59 -3.30 -2.39 9.42
N GLU A 60 -2.08 -1.94 9.65
CA GLU A 60 -1.51 -0.75 9.04
C GLU A 60 -0.98 -1.09 7.65
N VAL A 61 -1.30 -0.26 6.67
CA VAL A 61 -0.74 -0.33 5.31
C VAL A 61 -0.11 1.01 5.00
N GLU A 62 1.21 1.05 5.01
CA GLU A 62 2.02 2.21 4.67
C GLU A 62 2.52 2.11 3.23
N VAL A 63 2.50 3.22 2.52
CA VAL A 63 2.96 3.37 1.14
C VAL A 63 4.02 4.44 1.10
N GLU A 64 5.21 4.11 0.61
CA GLU A 64 6.24 5.08 0.23
C GLU A 64 6.11 5.39 -1.26
N PHE A 65 6.22 6.66 -1.60
CA PHE A 65 6.13 7.12 -2.98
C PHE A 65 7.05 8.29 -3.27
N ALA A 66 7.40 8.46 -4.53
CA ALA A 66 8.13 9.61 -5.04
C ALA A 66 7.17 10.56 -5.75
N ALA A 67 7.38 11.87 -5.57
CA ALA A 67 6.72 12.93 -6.30
C ALA A 67 7.81 13.84 -6.92
N THR A 68 7.75 14.02 -8.25
CA THR A 68 8.72 14.82 -8.99
C THR A 68 8.34 16.30 -9.06
N PRO A 69 7.05 16.68 -9.23
CA PRO A 69 6.65 18.08 -9.27
C PRO A 69 6.99 18.81 -7.97
N THR A 70 7.42 20.06 -8.08
CA THR A 70 7.81 20.90 -6.93
C THR A 70 6.71 20.96 -5.86
N LEU A 71 5.46 21.07 -6.31
CA LEU A 71 4.26 21.02 -5.47
C LEU A 71 3.14 20.34 -6.25
N THR A 72 2.40 19.47 -5.56
CA THR A 72 1.20 18.83 -6.10
C THR A 72 0.02 19.14 -5.19
N ASP A 73 -1.03 19.74 -5.75
CA ASP A 73 -2.20 20.18 -4.99
C ASP A 73 -2.93 19.00 -4.34
N GLU A 74 -3.22 17.95 -5.13
CA GLU A 74 -3.95 16.78 -4.66
C GLU A 74 -3.48 15.49 -5.33
N LEU A 75 -3.39 14.41 -4.52
CA LEU A 75 -3.25 13.02 -4.98
C LEU A 75 -4.19 12.14 -4.16
N THR A 76 -4.96 11.31 -4.83
CA THR A 76 -5.79 10.29 -4.19
C THR A 76 -5.12 8.93 -4.27
N PHE A 77 -4.98 8.28 -3.12
CA PHE A 77 -4.50 6.91 -3.03
C PHE A 77 -5.68 5.98 -2.82
N LYS A 78 -5.84 5.00 -3.72
CA LYS A 78 -6.86 3.95 -3.62
C LYS A 78 -6.21 2.66 -3.19
N TYR A 79 -6.71 2.08 -2.10
CA TYR A 79 -6.20 0.86 -1.50
C TYR A 79 -7.16 -0.30 -1.75
N TYR A 80 -6.62 -1.41 -2.21
CA TYR A 80 -7.30 -2.67 -2.45
C TYR A 80 -6.58 -3.75 -1.65
N ILE A 81 -7.19 -4.23 -0.56
CA ILE A 81 -6.57 -5.14 0.40
C ILE A 81 -7.31 -6.47 0.36
N LEU A 82 -6.64 -7.52 -0.11
CA LEU A 82 -7.17 -8.89 -0.07
C LEU A 82 -6.88 -9.51 1.29
N PHE A 83 -7.92 -9.64 2.10
CA PHE A 83 -7.84 -10.17 3.45
C PHE A 83 -8.75 -11.39 3.59
N ASN A 84 -8.17 -12.59 3.79
CA ASN A 84 -8.87 -13.88 3.88
C ASN A 84 -9.93 -14.06 2.77
N GLY A 85 -9.59 -13.74 1.53
CA GLY A 85 -10.46 -13.87 0.36
C GLY A 85 -11.48 -12.73 0.19
N ASN A 86 -11.55 -11.76 1.10
CA ASN A 86 -12.41 -10.58 0.98
C ASN A 86 -11.59 -9.38 0.50
N LEU A 87 -12.11 -8.67 -0.51
CA LEU A 87 -11.48 -7.46 -1.02
C LEU A 87 -11.99 -6.24 -0.26
N LEU A 88 -11.17 -5.72 0.65
CA LEU A 88 -11.45 -4.48 1.35
C LEU A 88 -10.95 -3.29 0.52
N THR A 89 -11.73 -2.20 0.45
CA THR A 89 -11.35 -1.01 -0.29
C THR A 89 -11.46 0.25 0.55
N GLY A 90 -10.57 1.20 0.30
CA GLY A 90 -10.56 2.52 0.93
C GLY A 90 -9.73 3.50 0.11
N GLU A 91 -9.93 4.78 0.35
CA GLU A 91 -9.17 5.83 -0.32
C GLU A 91 -8.83 6.97 0.64
N VAL A 92 -7.74 7.66 0.35
CA VAL A 92 -7.32 8.87 1.05
C VAL A 92 -6.78 9.87 0.04
N THR A 93 -7.18 11.13 0.19
CA THR A 93 -6.65 12.24 -0.61
C THR A 93 -5.67 13.04 0.22
N HIS A 94 -4.46 13.17 -0.29
CA HIS A 94 -3.43 14.03 0.27
C HIS A 94 -3.36 15.34 -0.49
N VAL A 95 -2.99 16.42 0.22
CA VAL A 95 -2.90 17.78 -0.34
C VAL A 95 -1.54 18.41 -0.07
N ASN A 96 -1.18 19.40 -0.87
CA ASN A 96 0.04 20.19 -0.72
C ASN A 96 1.31 19.33 -0.66
N ILE A 97 1.42 18.35 -1.54
CA ILE A 97 2.51 17.37 -1.55
C ILE A 97 3.74 17.99 -2.22
N PRO A 98 4.85 18.22 -1.49
CA PRO A 98 6.08 18.72 -2.08
C PRO A 98 6.83 17.61 -2.81
N ALA A 99 7.73 17.99 -3.73
CA ALA A 99 8.66 17.04 -4.35
C ALA A 99 9.44 16.24 -3.30
N GLY A 100 9.72 14.99 -3.60
CA GLY A 100 10.53 14.13 -2.73
C GLY A 100 10.44 12.66 -3.11
N ARG A 101 11.42 11.87 -2.64
CA ARG A 101 11.53 10.43 -2.93
C ARG A 101 10.92 9.54 -1.86
N GLU A 102 10.71 10.06 -0.65
CA GLU A 102 10.27 9.30 0.53
C GLU A 102 9.01 9.91 1.13
N ARG A 103 8.03 10.22 0.27
CA ARG A 103 6.72 10.65 0.71
C ARG A 103 5.91 9.46 1.17
N ARG A 104 4.97 9.65 2.12
CA ARG A 104 4.26 8.54 2.74
C ARG A 104 2.77 8.79 2.87
N SER A 105 2.02 7.74 2.53
CA SER A 105 0.59 7.61 2.77
C SER A 105 0.33 6.41 3.67
N VAL A 106 -0.71 6.44 4.50
CA VAL A 106 -1.07 5.33 5.38
C VAL A 106 -2.58 5.19 5.50
N MET A 107 -3.03 3.93 5.53
CA MET A 107 -4.40 3.55 5.83
C MET A 107 -4.43 2.40 6.83
N TYR A 108 -5.53 2.29 7.56
CA TYR A 108 -5.68 1.32 8.64
C TYR A 108 -6.95 0.49 8.45
N VAL A 109 -6.82 -0.84 8.51
CA VAL A 109 -7.99 -1.73 8.57
C VAL A 109 -8.43 -1.87 10.02
N LEU A 110 -9.72 -1.61 10.24
CA LEU A 110 -10.35 -1.65 11.56
C LEU A 110 -10.25 -3.01 12.24
N PRO A 111 -10.06 -3.08 13.59
CA PRO A 111 -10.08 -4.32 14.35
C PRO A 111 -11.33 -5.16 14.12
N ARG A 112 -12.50 -4.50 14.07
CA ARG A 112 -13.78 -5.18 13.80
C ARG A 112 -13.83 -5.88 12.43
N ALA A 113 -13.14 -5.30 11.42
CA ALA A 113 -13.02 -5.94 10.11
C ALA A 113 -12.12 -7.16 10.17
N LEU A 114 -10.99 -7.05 10.87
CA LEU A 114 -10.07 -8.17 11.08
C LEU A 114 -10.76 -9.31 11.82
N GLY A 115 -11.56 -9.02 12.86
CA GLY A 115 -12.37 -10.03 13.57
C GLY A 115 -13.44 -10.66 12.66
N ARG A 116 -14.22 -9.83 11.95
CA ARG A 116 -15.29 -10.28 11.05
C ARG A 116 -14.79 -11.19 9.93
N PHE A 117 -13.70 -10.81 9.28
CA PHE A 117 -13.14 -11.54 8.14
C PHE A 117 -12.02 -12.52 8.55
N GLY A 118 -11.67 -12.57 9.83
CA GLY A 118 -10.66 -13.48 10.38
C GLY A 118 -11.11 -14.93 10.46
N ASN A 119 -12.42 -15.22 10.32
CA ASN A 119 -12.99 -16.57 10.37
C ASN A 119 -12.59 -17.33 11.66
N ASN A 120 -12.58 -16.66 12.82
CA ASN A 120 -12.15 -17.20 14.13
C ASN A 120 -10.72 -17.75 14.15
N ARG A 121 -9.89 -17.40 13.18
CA ARG A 121 -8.47 -17.77 13.14
C ARG A 121 -7.62 -16.64 13.73
N PRO A 122 -6.46 -16.97 14.32
CA PRO A 122 -5.50 -15.95 14.72
C PRO A 122 -5.12 -15.06 13.57
N ILE A 123 -5.26 -13.75 13.75
CA ILE A 123 -4.91 -12.77 12.72
C ILE A 123 -3.39 -12.62 12.72
N THR A 124 -2.80 -12.87 11.57
CA THR A 124 -1.36 -12.70 11.31
C THR A 124 -1.17 -11.77 10.11
N ALA A 125 0.05 -11.30 9.89
CA ALA A 125 0.39 -10.53 8.69
C ALA A 125 0.09 -11.31 7.39
N ASN A 126 0.09 -12.66 7.44
CA ASN A 126 -0.21 -13.52 6.30
C ASN A 126 -1.71 -13.64 6.00
N SER A 127 -2.59 -13.23 6.93
CA SER A 127 -4.03 -13.12 6.66
C SER A 127 -4.33 -12.09 5.58
N CYS A 128 -3.46 -11.10 5.39
CA CYS A 128 -3.45 -10.19 4.25
C CYS A 128 -2.65 -10.82 3.10
N GLN A 129 -3.35 -11.30 2.08
CA GLN A 129 -2.80 -12.08 0.97
C GLN A 129 -2.13 -11.20 -0.09
N ASN A 130 -2.75 -10.08 -0.42
CA ASN A 130 -2.18 -9.09 -1.34
C ASN A 130 -2.73 -7.69 -1.06
N ILE A 131 -2.01 -6.69 -1.52
CA ILE A 131 -2.40 -5.27 -1.48
C ILE A 131 -2.05 -4.68 -2.83
N ALA A 132 -3.00 -3.97 -3.42
CA ALA A 132 -2.74 -3.08 -4.54
C ALA A 132 -3.02 -1.65 -4.11
N VAL A 133 -2.17 -0.72 -4.55
CA VAL A 133 -2.37 0.71 -4.32
C VAL A 133 -2.22 1.45 -5.63
N GLN A 134 -3.15 2.34 -5.91
CA GLN A 134 -3.11 3.25 -7.04
C GLN A 134 -2.91 4.69 -6.58
N ILE A 135 -2.07 5.43 -7.29
CA ILE A 135 -2.04 6.89 -7.24
C ILE A 135 -2.93 7.43 -8.35
N VAL A 136 -3.90 8.25 -7.98
CA VAL A 136 -4.85 8.87 -8.90
C VAL A 136 -4.73 10.38 -8.79
N GLN A 137 -4.61 11.06 -9.92
CA GLN A 137 -4.63 12.52 -10.02
C GLN A 137 -5.67 12.93 -11.05
N GLN A 138 -6.62 13.79 -10.67
CA GLN A 138 -7.68 14.26 -11.56
C GLN A 138 -8.40 13.11 -12.30
N GLY A 139 -8.73 12.04 -11.57
CA GLY A 139 -9.41 10.86 -12.12
C GLY A 139 -8.53 9.91 -12.94
N THR A 140 -7.28 10.26 -13.20
CA THR A 140 -6.35 9.44 -14.00
C THR A 140 -5.39 8.68 -13.09
N VAL A 141 -5.25 7.37 -13.29
CA VAL A 141 -4.26 6.54 -12.60
C VAL A 141 -2.87 6.91 -13.12
N LYS A 142 -2.01 7.39 -12.21
CA LYS A 142 -0.62 7.77 -12.49
C LYS A 142 0.35 6.64 -12.24
N ASP A 143 0.08 5.84 -11.22
CA ASP A 143 0.89 4.69 -10.87
C ASP A 143 0.09 3.64 -10.10
N GLU A 144 0.53 2.38 -10.18
CA GLU A 144 -0.02 1.25 -9.43
C GLU A 144 1.11 0.31 -9.00
N LEU A 145 1.08 -0.11 -7.75
CA LEU A 145 1.98 -1.14 -7.23
C LEU A 145 1.19 -2.20 -6.47
N ASN A 146 1.62 -3.45 -6.60
CA ASN A 146 1.11 -4.59 -5.84
C ASN A 146 2.17 -5.07 -4.85
N LEU A 147 1.75 -5.40 -3.61
CA LEU A 147 2.65 -5.96 -2.59
C LEU A 147 3.23 -7.30 -3.03
N VAL A 148 2.39 -8.16 -3.59
CA VAL A 148 2.81 -9.43 -4.19
C VAL A 148 2.64 -9.31 -5.69
N ARG A 149 3.62 -9.80 -6.45
CA ARG A 149 3.56 -9.78 -7.92
C ARG A 149 2.27 -10.48 -8.38
N ALA A 150 1.42 -9.74 -9.05
CA ALA A 150 0.14 -10.20 -9.55
C ALA A 150 -0.12 -9.57 -10.93
N GLN A 151 -1.16 -10.05 -11.60
CA GLN A 151 -1.65 -9.38 -12.81
C GLN A 151 -2.13 -7.95 -12.46
N PRO A 152 -1.95 -6.96 -13.35
CA PRO A 152 -2.54 -5.65 -13.16
C PRO A 152 -4.03 -5.76 -12.87
N GLN A 153 -4.53 -4.92 -11.94
CA GLN A 153 -5.96 -4.83 -11.60
C GLN A 153 -6.62 -6.18 -11.22
N TRP A 154 -5.86 -7.08 -10.58
CA TRP A 154 -6.37 -8.40 -10.13
C TRP A 154 -7.66 -8.30 -9.31
N TYR A 155 -7.90 -7.16 -8.69
CA TYR A 155 -9.07 -6.85 -7.85
C TYR A 155 -10.32 -6.42 -8.64
N ALA A 156 -10.20 -6.15 -9.95
CA ALA A 156 -11.28 -5.54 -10.75
C ALA A 156 -12.57 -6.36 -10.79
N ASN A 157 -12.44 -7.70 -10.80
CA ASN A 157 -13.57 -8.63 -10.88
C ASN A 157 -14.01 -9.18 -9.51
N MET A 158 -13.49 -8.64 -8.41
CA MET A 158 -13.83 -9.08 -7.06
C MET A 158 -14.91 -8.19 -6.45
N SER A 159 -15.78 -8.79 -5.64
CA SER A 159 -16.75 -8.03 -4.84
C SER A 159 -16.01 -7.19 -3.80
N GLN A 160 -16.23 -5.88 -3.84
CA GLN A 160 -15.57 -4.92 -2.98
C GLN A 160 -16.37 -4.65 -1.71
N VAL A 161 -15.67 -4.58 -0.58
CA VAL A 161 -16.24 -4.25 0.73
C VAL A 161 -15.59 -2.95 1.22
N SER A 162 -16.37 -1.88 1.30
CA SER A 162 -15.92 -0.56 1.76
C SER A 162 -16.27 -0.29 3.22
N GLY A 163 -15.73 0.82 3.79
CA GLY A 163 -16.04 1.28 5.14
C GLY A 163 -15.27 0.57 6.27
N PHE A 164 -14.29 -0.28 5.93
CA PHE A 164 -13.45 -0.97 6.90
C PHE A 164 -11.98 -0.53 6.86
N ILE A 165 -11.61 0.30 5.91
CA ILE A 165 -10.30 0.93 5.82
C ILE A 165 -10.48 2.42 6.08
N LEU A 166 -9.75 2.93 7.06
CA LEU A 166 -9.80 4.32 7.51
C LEU A 166 -8.48 5.02 7.26
N ASN A 167 -8.53 6.32 6.97
CA ASN A 167 -7.33 7.14 6.96
C ASN A 167 -6.88 7.44 8.40
N LYS A 168 -5.65 7.91 8.56
CA LYS A 168 -5.02 8.16 9.86
C LYS A 168 -5.88 9.05 10.77
N ASN A 169 -6.49 10.12 10.23
CA ASN A 169 -7.23 11.10 11.01
C ASN A 169 -8.55 10.54 11.59
N GLU A 170 -9.03 9.41 11.08
CA GLU A 170 -10.24 8.72 11.54
C GLU A 170 -9.93 7.61 12.56
N THR A 171 -8.69 7.51 13.02
CA THR A 171 -8.21 6.43 13.89
C THR A 171 -7.56 6.97 15.15
N PRO A 172 -7.33 6.13 16.17
CA PRO A 172 -6.56 6.50 17.35
C PRO A 172 -5.09 6.89 17.06
N PHE A 173 -4.62 6.66 15.84
CA PHE A 173 -3.27 7.05 15.42
C PHE A 173 -3.17 8.50 14.92
N ALA A 174 -4.28 9.25 14.89
CA ALA A 174 -4.31 10.63 14.41
C ALA A 174 -3.21 11.53 15.01
N PRO A 175 -2.98 11.55 16.34
CA PRO A 175 -1.98 12.41 16.96
C PRO A 175 -0.54 11.91 16.80
N LEU A 176 -0.35 10.65 16.35
CA LEU A 176 0.98 10.05 16.21
C LEU A 176 1.57 10.33 14.83
N TYR A 177 2.91 10.53 14.78
CA TYR A 177 3.65 10.67 13.50
C TYR A 177 3.05 11.73 12.57
N TRP A 178 2.68 12.89 13.11
CA TRP A 178 2.04 13.98 12.37
C TRP A 178 2.94 14.55 11.26
N ASP A 179 4.24 14.42 11.40
CA ASP A 179 5.30 14.89 10.49
C ASP A 179 5.77 13.83 9.49
N ARG A 180 5.32 12.57 9.64
CA ARG A 180 5.76 11.45 8.81
C ARG A 180 4.94 11.28 7.54
N TYR A 181 3.65 11.58 7.63
CA TYR A 181 2.68 11.32 6.55
C TYR A 181 2.25 12.61 5.88
N GLU A 182 1.95 12.52 4.58
CA GLU A 182 1.44 13.67 3.84
C GLU A 182 0.09 14.14 4.40
N GLN A 183 -0.15 15.44 4.32
CA GLN A 183 -1.36 16.07 4.83
C GLN A 183 -2.60 15.47 4.16
N ILE A 184 -3.55 15.02 4.97
CA ILE A 184 -4.83 14.48 4.48
C ILE A 184 -5.80 15.67 4.25
N LYS A 185 -6.50 15.64 3.09
CA LYS A 185 -7.54 16.60 2.77
C LYS A 185 -8.63 16.55 3.85
N GLY A 186 -8.94 17.71 4.45
CA GLY A 186 -10.08 17.84 5.36
C GLY A 186 -11.41 17.54 4.67
N ARG A 187 -12.37 17.02 5.45
CA ARG A 187 -13.75 16.84 4.96
C ARG A 187 -14.46 18.18 4.87
#